data_98f97c8ddd0d16b46b0eea9d666ae663
#
_entry.id   98f97c8ddd0d16b46b0eea9d666ae663
#
_cell.length_a   1.000
_cell.length_b   1.000
_cell.length_c   1.000
_cell.angle_alpha   90.00
_cell.angle_beta   90.00
_cell.angle_gamma   90.00
#
_symmetry.space_group_name_H-M   'P 1'
#
loop_
_entity.id
_entity.type
_entity.pdbx_description
1 polymer ?
#
loop_
_entity_poly.entity_id
_entity_poly.type
_entity_poly.pdbx_seq_one_letter_code
_entity_poly.pdbx_strand_id
1 'polypeptide(L)'
;MRSLTVAEATARQAELLALEERASGPAGPGRAAIMARHFGYAGFRAVVAEDADRLLGFCYGYVSAPGQWWNGEVRRAIGEQRARAVLDGALEIAELHVDPPAQHRGLGRGLLYAVTDGARERHAVLTTETTNRRARALYGSAGFTVLHPTLWNRAVAMVAPLPLAGPS
;
A
#
# COMPACT_ATOMS: atom_id res chain seq x y z
N MET A 1 10.68 -12.64 4.67
CA MET A 1 10.41 -11.31 4.09
C MET A 1 11.68 -10.49 4.15
N ARG A 2 11.92 -9.65 3.16
CA ARG A 2 13.14 -8.84 3.02
C ARG A 2 12.76 -7.43 2.56
N SER A 3 13.41 -6.41 3.15
CA SER A 3 13.27 -5.04 2.66
C SER A 3 14.04 -4.83 1.37
N LEU A 4 13.54 -3.94 0.52
CA LEU A 4 14.23 -3.48 -0.69
C LEU A 4 14.68 -2.03 -0.51
N THR A 5 15.88 -1.74 -0.94
CA THR A 5 16.31 -0.37 -1.22
C THR A 5 15.61 0.19 -2.46
N VAL A 6 15.65 1.51 -2.65
CA VAL A 6 15.13 2.15 -3.88
C VAL A 6 15.81 1.57 -5.13
N ALA A 7 17.12 1.36 -5.10
CA ALA A 7 17.87 0.80 -6.21
C ALA A 7 17.42 -0.63 -6.55
N GLU A 8 17.22 -1.49 -5.54
CA GLU A 8 16.71 -2.85 -5.74
C GLU A 8 15.28 -2.85 -6.26
N ALA A 9 14.39 -1.99 -5.72
CA ALA A 9 13.01 -1.86 -6.19
C ALA A 9 12.99 -1.40 -7.66
N THR A 10 13.85 -0.45 -8.04
CA THR A 10 13.99 0.02 -9.42
C THR A 10 14.48 -1.09 -10.34
N ALA A 11 15.51 -1.83 -9.94
CA ALA A 11 16.03 -2.94 -10.74
C ALA A 11 15.02 -4.07 -10.93
N ARG A 12 14.11 -4.26 -9.98
CA ARG A 12 13.08 -5.31 -9.99
C ARG A 12 11.70 -4.83 -10.44
N GLN A 13 11.58 -3.60 -10.92
CA GLN A 13 10.28 -3.01 -11.27
C GLN A 13 9.45 -3.88 -12.22
N ALA A 14 10.07 -4.46 -13.24
CA ALA A 14 9.36 -5.32 -14.19
C ALA A 14 8.78 -6.58 -13.51
N GLU A 15 9.51 -7.15 -12.57
CA GLU A 15 9.08 -8.32 -11.79
C GLU A 15 7.91 -7.97 -10.86
N LEU A 16 7.97 -6.82 -10.19
CA LEU A 16 6.90 -6.31 -9.33
C LEU A 16 5.63 -6.07 -10.14
N LEU A 17 5.73 -5.44 -11.31
CA LEU A 17 4.60 -5.22 -12.22
C LEU A 17 4.00 -6.53 -12.72
N ALA A 18 4.82 -7.49 -13.10
CA ALA A 18 4.34 -8.81 -13.54
C ALA A 18 3.57 -9.55 -12.43
N LEU A 19 3.99 -9.41 -11.17
CA LEU A 19 3.24 -9.98 -10.04
C LEU A 19 1.93 -9.22 -9.81
N GLU A 20 1.95 -7.90 -9.87
CA GLU A 20 0.73 -7.06 -9.76
C GLU A 20 -0.31 -7.48 -10.81
N GLU A 21 0.10 -7.66 -12.07
CA GLU A 21 -0.80 -8.10 -13.15
C GLU A 21 -1.40 -9.48 -12.89
N ARG A 22 -0.61 -10.42 -12.38
CA ARG A 22 -1.13 -11.74 -11.99
C ARG A 22 -2.13 -11.68 -10.84
N ALA A 23 -1.90 -10.76 -9.90
CA ALA A 23 -2.72 -10.63 -8.69
C ALA A 23 -4.01 -9.83 -8.89
N SER A 24 -3.99 -8.84 -9.79
CA SER A 24 -5.05 -7.82 -9.92
C SER A 24 -5.59 -7.66 -11.34
N GLY A 25 -5.02 -8.37 -12.31
CA GLY A 25 -5.34 -8.21 -13.72
C GLY A 25 -4.46 -7.17 -14.44
N PRO A 26 -4.66 -6.99 -15.75
CA PRO A 26 -3.81 -6.15 -16.58
C PRO A 26 -3.67 -4.74 -16.05
N ALA A 27 -2.44 -4.27 -15.95
CA ALA A 27 -2.14 -2.90 -15.55
C ALA A 27 -2.56 -1.91 -16.66
N GLY A 28 -3.12 -0.78 -16.24
CA GLY A 28 -3.46 0.30 -17.16
C GLY A 28 -2.21 0.98 -17.77
N PRO A 29 -2.40 1.77 -18.86
CA PRO A 29 -1.31 2.48 -19.49
C PRO A 29 -0.60 3.42 -18.49
N GLY A 30 0.72 3.51 -18.58
CA GLY A 30 1.53 4.37 -17.71
C GLY A 30 1.82 3.81 -16.31
N ARG A 31 1.37 2.59 -15.98
CA ARG A 31 1.56 1.98 -14.66
C ARG A 31 3.03 1.91 -14.23
N ALA A 32 3.91 1.55 -15.17
CA ALA A 32 5.35 1.52 -14.90
C ALA A 32 5.91 2.91 -14.50
N ALA A 33 5.48 3.97 -15.17
CA ALA A 33 5.89 5.33 -14.84
C ALA A 33 5.34 5.79 -13.47
N ILE A 34 4.12 5.37 -13.11
CA ILE A 34 3.54 5.64 -11.80
C ILE A 34 4.37 4.94 -10.71
N MET A 35 4.66 3.66 -10.86
CA MET A 35 5.46 2.89 -9.91
C MET A 35 6.87 3.50 -9.74
N ALA A 36 7.54 3.84 -10.85
CA ALA A 36 8.85 4.50 -10.80
C ALA A 36 8.82 5.85 -10.06
N ARG A 37 7.74 6.63 -10.22
CA ARG A 37 7.56 7.88 -9.48
C ARG A 37 7.41 7.64 -7.98
N HIS A 38 6.68 6.60 -7.58
CA HIS A 38 6.53 6.23 -6.18
C HIS A 38 7.87 5.89 -5.52
N PHE A 39 8.78 5.25 -6.23
CA PHE A 39 10.12 4.95 -5.71
C PHE A 39 10.94 6.20 -5.38
N GLY A 40 10.64 7.33 -6.01
CA GLY A 40 11.27 8.62 -5.74
C GLY A 40 10.62 9.45 -4.63
N TYR A 41 9.51 9.00 -4.05
CA TYR A 41 8.87 9.77 -2.97
C TYR A 41 9.61 9.61 -1.64
N ALA A 42 9.56 10.67 -0.82
CA ALA A 42 10.19 10.68 0.49
C ALA A 42 9.66 9.53 1.37
N GLY A 43 10.54 8.92 2.14
CA GLY A 43 10.16 7.83 3.03
C GLY A 43 9.74 6.53 2.32
N PHE A 44 10.11 6.37 1.05
CA PHE A 44 9.84 5.11 0.33
C PHE A 44 10.39 3.92 1.10
N ARG A 45 9.56 2.91 1.25
CA ARG A 45 9.91 1.62 1.84
C ARG A 45 9.18 0.50 1.11
N ALA A 46 9.87 -0.59 0.91
CA ALA A 46 9.32 -1.76 0.24
C ALA A 46 9.79 -3.04 0.91
N VAL A 47 8.94 -4.05 0.92
CA VAL A 47 9.23 -5.39 1.42
C VAL A 47 8.72 -6.42 0.42
N VAL A 48 9.45 -7.53 0.31
CA VAL A 48 9.10 -8.67 -0.53
C VAL A 48 9.01 -9.96 0.30
N ALA A 49 8.13 -10.85 -0.12
CA ALA A 49 8.10 -12.24 0.32
C ALA A 49 8.61 -13.11 -0.85
N GLU A 50 9.58 -13.95 -0.59
CA GLU A 50 10.25 -14.78 -1.58
C GLU A 50 10.38 -16.21 -1.08
N ASP A 51 10.37 -17.17 -2.01
CA ASP A 51 10.71 -18.57 -1.80
C ASP A 51 11.75 -18.96 -2.85
N ALA A 52 12.96 -19.26 -2.39
CA ALA A 52 14.15 -19.34 -3.24
C ALA A 52 14.28 -18.05 -4.09
N ASP A 53 14.20 -18.16 -5.40
CA ASP A 53 14.31 -17.02 -6.33
C ASP A 53 12.94 -16.51 -6.84
N ARG A 54 11.84 -17.06 -6.30
CA ARG A 54 10.49 -16.68 -6.75
C ARG A 54 9.87 -15.62 -5.86
N LEU A 55 9.47 -14.49 -6.45
CA LEU A 55 8.67 -13.48 -5.78
C LEU A 55 7.24 -13.98 -5.54
N LEU A 56 6.85 -14.07 -4.26
CA LEU A 56 5.53 -14.50 -3.81
C LEU A 56 4.60 -13.35 -3.48
N GLY A 57 5.15 -12.18 -3.18
CA GLY A 57 4.37 -10.99 -2.87
C GLY A 57 5.26 -9.81 -2.54
N PHE A 58 4.67 -8.62 -2.61
CA PHE A 58 5.35 -7.39 -2.20
C PHE A 58 4.35 -6.40 -1.59
N CYS A 59 4.89 -5.51 -0.79
CA CYS A 59 4.20 -4.32 -0.32
C CYS A 59 5.17 -3.14 -0.36
N TYR A 60 4.69 -1.97 -0.80
CA TYR A 60 5.45 -0.74 -0.65
C TYR A 60 4.56 0.44 -0.31
N GLY A 61 5.18 1.42 0.32
CA GLY A 61 4.58 2.70 0.65
C GLY A 61 5.62 3.81 0.72
N TYR A 62 5.15 5.00 0.98
CA TYR A 62 5.94 6.22 1.09
C TYR A 62 5.23 7.24 1.98
N VAL A 63 5.90 8.34 2.34
CA VAL A 63 5.26 9.41 3.10
C VAL A 63 4.30 10.19 2.21
N SER A 64 3.03 10.22 2.61
CA SER A 64 1.98 10.98 1.92
C SER A 64 2.18 12.47 2.14
N ALA A 65 2.15 13.24 1.05
CA ALA A 65 2.41 14.68 1.07
C ALA A 65 1.51 15.44 0.07
N PRO A 66 1.21 16.72 0.34
CA PRO A 66 0.56 17.60 -0.63
C PRO A 66 1.31 17.59 -1.98
N GLY A 67 0.56 17.60 -3.07
CA GLY A 67 1.12 17.53 -4.44
C GLY A 67 1.21 16.11 -5.02
N GLN A 68 1.13 15.07 -4.20
CA GLN A 68 0.95 13.71 -4.69
C GLN A 68 -0.50 13.50 -5.13
N TRP A 69 -0.70 12.73 -6.21
CA TRP A 69 -2.02 12.55 -6.79
C TRP A 69 -3.03 11.96 -5.79
N TRP A 70 -2.67 10.86 -5.14
CA TRP A 70 -3.56 10.19 -4.18
C TRP A 70 -3.93 11.09 -3.00
N ASN A 71 -2.92 11.76 -2.39
CA ASN A 71 -3.16 12.71 -1.31
C ASN A 71 -4.15 13.80 -1.74
N GLY A 72 -3.98 14.37 -2.94
CA GLY A 72 -4.87 15.39 -3.48
C GLY A 72 -6.30 14.91 -3.69
N GLU A 73 -6.49 13.67 -4.18
CA GLU A 73 -7.82 13.08 -4.38
C GLU A 73 -8.55 12.85 -3.05
N VAL A 74 -7.87 12.23 -2.09
CA VAL A 74 -8.46 11.97 -0.77
C VAL A 74 -8.70 13.28 -0.02
N ARG A 75 -7.77 14.24 -0.10
CA ARG A 75 -7.90 15.58 0.49
C ARG A 75 -9.17 16.29 0.02
N ARG A 76 -9.47 16.26 -1.28
CA ARG A 76 -10.72 16.84 -1.81
C ARG A 76 -11.96 16.16 -1.24
N ALA A 77 -11.90 14.86 -1.00
CA ALA A 77 -13.04 14.11 -0.47
C ALA A 77 -13.29 14.31 1.03
N ILE A 78 -12.23 14.46 1.85
CA ILE A 78 -12.38 14.55 3.33
C ILE A 78 -12.26 15.98 3.88
N GLY A 79 -11.87 16.93 3.04
CA GLY A 79 -11.66 18.33 3.40
C GLY A 79 -10.27 18.62 3.97
N GLU A 80 -9.83 19.88 3.81
CA GLU A 80 -8.46 20.32 4.10
C GLU A 80 -8.04 20.10 5.56
N GLN A 81 -8.90 20.45 6.51
CA GLN A 81 -8.58 20.33 7.93
C GLN A 81 -8.30 18.89 8.34
N ARG A 82 -9.17 17.96 7.88
CA ARG A 82 -9.03 16.53 8.17
C ARG A 82 -7.83 15.93 7.46
N ALA A 83 -7.57 16.36 6.22
CA ALA A 83 -6.43 15.92 5.44
C ALA A 83 -5.10 16.26 6.11
N ARG A 84 -4.93 17.51 6.59
CA ARG A 84 -3.73 17.91 7.36
C ARG A 84 -3.52 17.05 8.59
N ALA A 85 -4.58 16.67 9.28
CA ALA A 85 -4.47 15.88 10.50
C ALA A 85 -4.13 14.41 10.24
N VAL A 86 -4.54 13.84 9.10
CA VAL A 86 -4.54 12.40 8.87
C VAL A 86 -3.63 11.97 7.72
N LEU A 87 -3.55 12.77 6.64
CA LEU A 87 -2.81 12.38 5.42
C LEU A 87 -1.38 12.93 5.42
N ASP A 88 -1.19 14.18 5.87
CA ASP A 88 0.12 14.82 5.75
C ASP A 88 1.12 14.16 6.70
N GLY A 89 2.16 13.59 6.11
CA GLY A 89 3.15 12.82 6.85
C GLY A 89 2.69 11.41 7.27
N ALA A 90 1.56 10.91 6.76
CA ALA A 90 1.15 9.52 6.97
C ALA A 90 1.97 8.58 6.08
N LEU A 91 2.11 7.32 6.47
CA LEU A 91 2.61 6.27 5.61
C LEU A 91 1.49 5.83 4.66
N GLU A 92 1.57 6.19 3.40
CA GLU A 92 0.68 5.70 2.36
C GLU A 92 1.12 4.30 1.92
N ILE A 93 0.30 3.29 2.16
CA ILE A 93 0.49 1.94 1.61
C ILE A 93 -0.06 1.96 0.18
N ALA A 94 0.84 2.12 -0.78
CA ALA A 94 0.47 2.31 -2.17
C ALA A 94 0.13 1.00 -2.86
N GLU A 95 0.90 -0.05 -2.59
CA GLU A 95 0.67 -1.37 -3.21
C GLU A 95 0.89 -2.50 -2.20
N LEU A 96 0.01 -3.50 -2.27
CA LEU A 96 0.16 -4.77 -1.57
C LEU A 96 -0.42 -5.89 -2.44
N HIS A 97 0.45 -6.74 -2.96
CA HIS A 97 0.08 -7.83 -3.84
C HIS A 97 0.71 -9.14 -3.39
N VAL A 98 -0.04 -10.23 -3.53
CA VAL A 98 0.41 -11.59 -3.28
C VAL A 98 0.06 -12.44 -4.50
N ASP A 99 1.04 -13.17 -5.01
CA ASP A 99 0.88 -14.07 -6.15
C ASP A 99 -0.28 -15.05 -5.88
N PRO A 100 -1.23 -15.22 -6.80
CA PRO A 100 -2.43 -16.03 -6.56
C PRO A 100 -2.19 -17.40 -5.94
N PRO A 101 -1.20 -18.21 -6.38
CA PRO A 101 -0.91 -19.51 -5.77
C PRO A 101 -0.37 -19.43 -4.33
N ALA A 102 0.14 -18.28 -3.91
CA ALA A 102 0.71 -18.05 -2.59
C ALA A 102 -0.26 -17.36 -1.61
N GLN A 103 -1.46 -17.01 -2.07
CA GLN A 103 -2.49 -16.39 -1.23
C GLN A 103 -2.99 -17.38 -0.15
N HIS A 104 -3.76 -16.86 0.83
CA HIS A 104 -4.32 -17.61 1.96
C HIS A 104 -3.31 -18.23 2.95
N ARG A 105 -2.04 -17.82 2.89
CA ARG A 105 -0.96 -18.29 3.78
C ARG A 105 -0.49 -17.21 4.75
N GLY A 106 -1.26 -16.14 4.94
CA GLY A 106 -0.88 -15.02 5.82
C GLY A 106 0.13 -14.03 5.23
N LEU A 107 0.61 -14.24 3.99
CA LEU A 107 1.65 -13.39 3.39
C LEU A 107 1.24 -11.91 3.29
N GLY A 108 0.01 -11.62 2.89
CA GLY A 108 -0.47 -10.23 2.79
C GLY A 108 -0.44 -9.52 4.15
N ARG A 109 -0.81 -10.22 5.22
CA ARG A 109 -0.69 -9.70 6.60
C ARG A 109 0.78 -9.46 6.95
N GLY A 110 1.63 -10.45 6.75
CA GLY A 110 3.05 -10.33 7.04
C GLY A 110 3.71 -9.17 6.29
N LEU A 111 3.41 -8.99 5.01
CA LEU A 111 3.91 -7.87 4.19
C LEU A 111 3.44 -6.51 4.72
N LEU A 112 2.15 -6.40 5.10
CA LEU A 112 1.60 -5.18 5.68
C LEU A 112 2.30 -4.80 6.99
N TYR A 113 2.50 -5.75 7.90
CA TYR A 113 3.22 -5.50 9.14
C TYR A 113 4.69 -5.19 8.91
N ALA A 114 5.34 -5.91 8.00
CA ALA A 114 6.77 -5.69 7.71
C ALA A 114 7.03 -4.31 7.07
N VAL A 115 6.15 -3.79 6.20
CA VAL A 115 6.32 -2.46 5.60
C VAL A 115 6.05 -1.34 6.59
N THR A 116 5.23 -1.59 7.62
CA THR A 116 4.91 -0.62 8.68
C THR A 116 5.84 -0.74 9.90
N ASP A 117 6.69 -1.76 9.95
CA ASP A 117 7.63 -1.96 11.06
C ASP A 117 8.61 -0.79 11.17
N GLY A 118 8.84 -0.30 12.39
CA GLY A 118 9.68 0.86 12.65
C GLY A 118 9.20 2.18 12.01
N ALA A 119 7.94 2.24 11.55
CA ALA A 119 7.36 3.48 11.02
C ALA A 119 7.28 4.55 12.12
N ARG A 120 7.68 5.78 11.77
CA ARG A 120 7.62 6.94 12.68
C ARG A 120 6.41 7.82 12.43
N GLU A 121 5.70 7.56 11.37
CA GLU A 121 4.46 8.19 10.96
C GLU A 121 3.37 7.90 11.99
N ARG A 122 2.44 8.85 12.19
CA ARG A 122 1.34 8.66 13.15
C ARG A 122 0.26 7.73 12.62
N HIS A 123 0.09 7.71 11.29
CA HIS A 123 -0.96 6.97 10.62
C HIS A 123 -0.40 6.19 9.43
N ALA A 124 -1.01 5.06 9.14
CA ALA A 124 -0.96 4.44 7.83
C ALA A 124 -2.28 4.71 7.11
N VAL A 125 -2.21 5.00 5.82
CA VAL A 125 -3.38 5.26 4.96
C VAL A 125 -3.29 4.43 3.69
N LEU A 126 -4.42 4.07 3.14
CA LEU A 126 -4.52 3.29 1.89
C LEU A 126 -5.88 3.46 1.23
N THR A 127 -5.99 2.98 0.00
CA THR A 127 -7.27 2.69 -0.64
C THR A 127 -7.34 1.22 -1.07
N THR A 128 -8.55 0.70 -1.08
CA THR A 128 -8.85 -0.60 -1.69
C THR A 128 -10.21 -0.55 -2.37
N GLU A 129 -10.49 -1.47 -3.26
CA GLU A 129 -11.81 -1.51 -3.90
C GLU A 129 -12.90 -1.84 -2.89
N THR A 130 -14.07 -1.19 -3.03
CA THR A 130 -15.23 -1.42 -2.16
C THR A 130 -15.67 -2.89 -2.19
N THR A 131 -15.50 -3.56 -3.31
CA THR A 131 -15.84 -4.97 -3.54
C THR A 131 -14.79 -5.96 -3.04
N ASN A 132 -13.55 -5.50 -2.77
CA ASN A 132 -12.48 -6.37 -2.29
C ASN A 132 -12.66 -6.69 -0.79
N ARG A 133 -13.60 -7.58 -0.49
CA ARG A 133 -13.92 -8.00 0.88
C ARG A 133 -12.72 -8.55 1.63
N ARG A 134 -11.82 -9.26 0.92
CA ARG A 134 -10.63 -9.88 1.51
C ARG A 134 -9.62 -8.81 1.99
N ALA A 135 -9.27 -7.86 1.14
CA ALA A 135 -8.38 -6.77 1.51
C ALA A 135 -8.98 -5.95 2.66
N ARG A 136 -10.27 -5.64 2.60
CA ARG A 136 -10.97 -4.91 3.66
C ARG A 136 -10.95 -5.67 5.00
N ALA A 137 -11.13 -6.99 4.98
CA ALA A 137 -11.04 -7.83 6.19
C ALA A 137 -9.60 -7.85 6.75
N LEU A 138 -8.59 -7.96 5.87
CA LEU A 138 -7.19 -7.86 6.27
C LEU A 138 -6.90 -6.52 6.95
N TYR A 139 -7.24 -5.41 6.31
CA TYR A 139 -6.99 -4.08 6.85
C TYR A 139 -7.79 -3.82 8.13
N GLY A 140 -9.06 -4.19 8.18
CA GLY A 140 -9.88 -4.07 9.39
C GLY A 140 -9.27 -4.84 10.58
N SER A 141 -8.76 -6.05 10.36
CA SER A 141 -8.09 -6.83 11.40
C SER A 141 -6.73 -6.26 11.84
N ALA A 142 -6.13 -5.38 11.05
CA ALA A 142 -4.91 -4.64 11.37
C ALA A 142 -5.19 -3.26 11.98
N GLY A 143 -6.44 -2.94 12.28
CA GLY A 143 -6.83 -1.69 12.94
C GLY A 143 -7.21 -0.55 11.98
N PHE A 144 -7.30 -0.80 10.68
CA PHE A 144 -7.76 0.21 9.73
C PHE A 144 -9.27 0.42 9.84
N THR A 145 -9.67 1.68 9.87
CA THR A 145 -11.07 2.14 9.83
C THR A 145 -11.33 2.93 8.55
N VAL A 146 -12.61 3.07 8.19
CA VAL A 146 -12.99 3.83 7.00
C VAL A 146 -12.74 5.32 7.20
N LEU A 147 -11.87 5.89 6.38
CA LEU A 147 -11.62 7.33 6.31
C LEU A 147 -12.63 8.02 5.39
N HIS A 148 -12.87 7.45 4.20
CA HIS A 148 -13.91 7.87 3.26
C HIS A 148 -14.52 6.65 2.54
N PRO A 149 -15.86 6.51 2.52
CA PRO A 149 -16.50 5.28 2.08
C PRO A 149 -16.46 5.04 0.57
N THR A 150 -16.35 6.10 -0.23
CA THR A 150 -16.43 5.99 -1.69
C THR A 150 -15.56 7.02 -2.38
N LEU A 151 -14.47 6.57 -2.98
CA LEU A 151 -13.63 7.35 -3.89
C LEU A 151 -13.80 6.78 -5.30
N TRP A 152 -13.90 7.66 -6.30
CA TRP A 152 -13.99 7.27 -7.71
C TRP A 152 -15.08 6.24 -8.00
N ASN A 153 -16.17 6.23 -7.20
CA ASN A 153 -17.30 5.29 -7.25
C ASN A 153 -16.93 3.80 -7.05
N ARG A 154 -15.68 3.48 -6.67
CA ARG A 154 -15.23 2.09 -6.56
C ARG A 154 -14.27 1.79 -5.42
N ALA A 155 -13.68 2.78 -4.78
CA ALA A 155 -12.66 2.58 -3.76
C ALA A 155 -13.08 3.14 -2.40
N VAL A 156 -12.60 2.53 -1.33
CA VAL A 156 -12.72 3.02 0.04
C VAL A 156 -11.34 3.46 0.52
N ALA A 157 -11.24 4.67 1.07
CA ALA A 157 -10.04 5.11 1.77
C ALA A 157 -10.11 4.65 3.23
N MET A 158 -8.99 4.15 3.74
CA MET A 158 -8.89 3.64 5.10
C MET A 158 -7.68 4.24 5.81
N VAL A 159 -7.75 4.32 7.14
CA VAL A 159 -6.69 4.86 8.01
C VAL A 159 -6.55 3.99 9.26
N ALA A 160 -5.32 3.80 9.71
CA ALA A 160 -5.01 3.20 11.01
C ALA A 160 -3.97 4.04 11.75
N PRO A 161 -4.02 4.11 13.08
CA PRO A 161 -2.89 4.61 13.85
C PRO A 161 -1.71 3.66 13.73
N LEU A 162 -0.49 4.17 13.84
CA LEU A 162 0.72 3.38 13.92
C LEU A 162 1.29 3.39 15.35
N PRO A 163 1.85 2.28 15.84
CA PRO A 163 1.96 0.98 15.15
C PRO A 163 0.59 0.30 14.93
N LEU A 164 0.50 -0.54 13.91
CA LEU A 164 -0.73 -1.31 13.65
C LEU A 164 -1.10 -2.18 14.84
N ALA A 165 -2.40 -2.41 15.03
CA ALA A 165 -2.88 -3.36 16.04
C ALA A 165 -2.22 -4.73 15.81
N GLY A 166 -1.65 -5.31 16.87
CA GLY A 166 -1.01 -6.61 16.79
C GLY A 166 -2.00 -7.70 16.31
N PRO A 167 -1.50 -8.81 15.75
CA PRO A 167 -2.36 -9.93 15.43
C PRO A 167 -2.97 -10.46 16.72
N SER A 168 -4.31 -10.46 16.76
CA SER A 168 -5.09 -11.10 17.82
C SER A 168 -4.92 -12.62 17.76
#